data_602cec63c121f59daedba14ed9072027
#
_entry.id   602cec63c121f59daedba14ed9072027
#
_cell.length_a   1.000
_cell.length_b   1.000
_cell.length_c   1.000
_cell.angle_alpha   90.00
_cell.angle_beta   90.00
_cell.angle_gamma   90.00
#
_symmetry.space_group_name_H-M   'P 1'
#
loop_
_entity.id
_entity.type
_entity.pdbx_description
1 polymer ?
#
loop_
_entity_poly.entity_id
_entity_poly.type
_entity_poly.pdbx_seq_one_letter_code
_entity_poly.pdbx_strand_id
1 'polypeptide(L)'
;LRIDLLILMLFLFSDFSPKGFAQQAEHLKGAPAHRVLDRLEAIWPDHPEWFSMLVDILTGSQLGPGDGWFRKAVAQTRYHWKAVSAELDTNGDNVISRTEFGGSDADFARLDRDRDGALTPSDFDFSAHALTPSLGMMTFYQADRDGNGKVTRAEFEALFRAMGGDDTGFLSLSDFQEAFAMPRRRPGSGGGSSPSAGPTKTTLVRGLFRQEIGSLQAGPALDMTAPDFRLKTVDGREEKTLSKLIGPKPVVLIFGNFTCGPFRSQAGNVEKVYKRYRDRANFLMVYVREAHPTDGWHMESNDRVGVSLRQPTSYDERVSVAQTCSRVLELRMPMLVDTLDDQVGARYSGMPSRLYVIDGQGKVAYKSGRGPFGFKPDEMEQSLIFAIRKGAVSSESRSRDDRSTAPAPSDEGTGVNESPPQGQGSRSQ
;
A
#
# COMPACT_ATOMS: atom_id res chain seq x y z
N LEU A 1 -27.38 10.26 -3.84
CA LEU A 1 -26.47 9.65 -2.84
C LEU A 1 -26.55 10.33 -1.46
N ARG A 2 -26.67 11.68 -1.41
CA ARG A 2 -26.82 12.42 -0.12
C ARG A 2 -28.20 12.25 0.52
N ILE A 3 -29.25 12.08 -0.28
CA ILE A 3 -30.64 11.95 0.22
C ILE A 3 -30.86 10.56 0.80
N ASP A 4 -30.36 9.51 0.17
CA ASP A 4 -30.53 8.12 0.64
C ASP A 4 -29.74 7.86 1.91
N LEU A 5 -28.55 8.47 2.04
CA LEU A 5 -27.75 8.43 3.27
C LEU A 5 -28.43 9.18 4.43
N LEU A 6 -29.11 10.28 4.13
CA LEU A 6 -29.88 11.06 5.11
C LEU A 6 -31.11 10.28 5.58
N ILE A 7 -31.78 9.55 4.68
CA ILE A 7 -32.91 8.66 5.00
C ILE A 7 -32.45 7.50 5.86
N LEU A 8 -31.32 6.86 5.55
CA LEU A 8 -30.71 5.81 6.38
C LEU A 8 -30.30 6.36 7.75
N MET A 9 -29.74 7.57 7.81
CA MET A 9 -29.46 8.27 9.05
C MET A 9 -30.72 8.57 9.85
N LEU A 10 -31.80 9.04 9.24
CA LEU A 10 -33.09 9.27 9.91
C LEU A 10 -33.72 7.99 10.47
N PHE A 11 -33.60 6.85 9.78
CA PHE A 11 -34.10 5.57 10.27
C PHE A 11 -33.22 4.94 11.36
N LEU A 12 -31.91 5.21 11.35
CA LEU A 12 -30.98 4.74 12.39
C LEU A 12 -30.91 5.68 13.60
N PHE A 13 -31.44 6.92 13.47
CA PHE A 13 -31.16 8.01 14.41
C PHE A 13 -32.44 8.73 14.93
N SER A 14 -33.63 8.15 14.75
CA SER A 14 -34.86 8.79 15.21
C SER A 14 -35.08 8.78 16.72
N ASP A 15 -34.27 8.05 17.52
CA ASP A 15 -34.34 8.09 18.98
C ASP A 15 -32.94 8.14 19.60
N PHE A 16 -32.30 9.31 19.59
CA PHE A 16 -30.97 9.51 20.13
C PHE A 16 -30.94 9.91 21.61
N SER A 17 -31.04 8.91 22.48
CA SER A 17 -30.36 8.98 23.76
C SER A 17 -29.20 7.95 23.78
N PRO A 18 -28.05 8.25 24.45
CA PRO A 18 -26.97 7.27 24.58
C PRO A 18 -27.40 5.93 25.19
N LYS A 19 -28.48 5.94 25.97
CA LYS A 19 -29.07 4.73 26.59
C LYS A 19 -29.96 3.93 25.60
N GLY A 20 -30.71 4.60 24.72
CA GLY A 20 -31.52 3.92 23.70
C GLY A 20 -30.69 3.19 22.66
N PHE A 21 -29.54 3.73 22.28
CA PHE A 21 -28.64 3.11 21.31
C PHE A 21 -27.95 1.84 21.85
N ALA A 22 -27.52 1.84 23.11
CA ALA A 22 -26.92 0.68 23.74
C ALA A 22 -27.94 -0.47 23.86
N GLN A 23 -29.19 -0.16 24.16
CA GLN A 23 -30.28 -1.13 24.32
C GLN A 23 -30.74 -1.68 22.94
N GLN A 24 -30.77 -0.86 21.88
CA GLN A 24 -31.03 -1.33 20.51
C GLN A 24 -29.88 -2.13 19.91
N ALA A 25 -28.62 -1.81 20.25
CA ALA A 25 -27.47 -2.59 19.82
C ALA A 25 -27.44 -4.00 20.44
N GLU A 26 -27.99 -4.18 21.63
CA GLU A 26 -28.14 -5.50 22.25
C GLU A 26 -29.29 -6.32 21.63
N HIS A 27 -30.36 -5.67 21.15
CA HIS A 27 -31.44 -6.30 20.41
C HIS A 27 -31.06 -6.71 18.96
N LEU A 28 -29.94 -6.24 18.42
CA LEU A 28 -29.39 -6.66 17.12
C LEU A 28 -28.64 -8.00 17.20
N LYS A 29 -28.54 -8.63 18.37
CA LYS A 29 -28.06 -10.01 18.51
C LYS A 29 -29.19 -10.97 18.19
N GLY A 30 -29.43 -11.28 16.90
CA GLY A 30 -30.43 -12.28 16.49
C GLY A 30 -31.18 -11.94 15.20
N ALA A 31 -32.28 -12.58 14.93
CA ALA A 31 -33.12 -12.46 13.73
C ALA A 31 -33.43 -11.04 13.21
N PRO A 32 -33.47 -9.96 14.03
CA PRO A 32 -33.58 -8.59 13.52
C PRO A 32 -32.36 -8.09 12.73
N ALA A 33 -31.14 -8.50 13.09
CA ALA A 33 -29.92 -8.08 12.41
C ALA A 33 -29.88 -8.60 10.97
N HIS A 34 -30.24 -9.86 10.75
CA HIS A 34 -30.33 -10.42 9.40
C HIS A 34 -31.33 -9.69 8.52
N ARG A 35 -32.50 -9.33 9.05
CA ARG A 35 -33.51 -8.56 8.29
C ARG A 35 -33.03 -7.15 7.90
N VAL A 36 -32.22 -6.51 8.73
CA VAL A 36 -31.61 -5.22 8.38
C VAL A 36 -30.56 -5.42 7.29
N LEU A 37 -29.74 -6.47 7.42
CA LEU A 37 -28.73 -6.83 6.42
C LEU A 37 -29.37 -7.15 5.07
N ASP A 38 -30.41 -8.02 5.03
CA ASP A 38 -31.14 -8.36 3.81
C ASP A 38 -31.72 -7.13 3.10
N ARG A 39 -32.24 -6.16 3.87
CA ARG A 39 -32.72 -4.89 3.30
C ARG A 39 -31.60 -4.00 2.78
N LEU A 40 -30.49 -3.94 3.51
CA LEU A 40 -29.33 -3.16 3.09
C LEU A 40 -28.69 -3.76 1.83
N GLU A 41 -28.61 -5.09 1.74
CA GLU A 41 -28.13 -5.81 0.56
C GLU A 41 -29.03 -5.59 -0.66
N ALA A 42 -30.35 -5.51 -0.46
CA ALA A 42 -31.29 -5.18 -1.52
C ALA A 42 -31.14 -3.74 -2.04
N ILE A 43 -30.72 -2.79 -1.19
CA ILE A 43 -30.49 -1.38 -1.57
C ILE A 43 -29.13 -1.21 -2.27
N TRP A 44 -28.11 -1.98 -1.88
CA TRP A 44 -26.75 -1.92 -2.45
C TRP A 44 -26.29 -3.29 -2.97
N PRO A 45 -26.85 -3.75 -4.08
CA PRO A 45 -26.52 -5.08 -4.64
C PRO A 45 -25.03 -5.21 -5.05
N ASP A 46 -24.38 -4.09 -5.39
CA ASP A 46 -22.96 -4.07 -5.79
C ASP A 46 -21.98 -4.17 -4.61
N HIS A 47 -22.47 -4.23 -3.39
CA HIS A 47 -21.69 -4.40 -2.15
C HIS A 47 -20.38 -3.60 -2.12
N PRO A 48 -20.44 -2.25 -2.15
CA PRO A 48 -19.23 -1.46 -2.12
C PRO A 48 -18.40 -1.76 -0.86
N GLU A 49 -17.10 -1.57 -0.93
CA GLU A 49 -16.16 -1.96 0.13
C GLU A 49 -16.53 -1.42 1.52
N TRP A 50 -17.00 -0.17 1.61
CA TRP A 50 -17.45 0.42 2.87
C TRP A 50 -18.72 -0.26 3.43
N PHE A 51 -19.58 -0.77 2.56
CA PHE A 51 -20.79 -1.48 2.96
C PHE A 51 -20.45 -2.84 3.57
N SER A 52 -19.55 -3.61 2.93
CA SER A 52 -19.03 -4.85 3.49
C SER A 52 -18.40 -4.63 4.86
N MET A 53 -17.67 -3.52 5.04
CA MET A 53 -17.09 -3.12 6.31
C MET A 53 -18.15 -2.81 7.36
N LEU A 54 -19.22 -2.09 6.98
CA LEU A 54 -20.37 -1.82 7.87
C LEU A 54 -21.05 -3.12 8.32
N VAL A 55 -21.30 -4.05 7.39
CA VAL A 55 -21.90 -5.36 7.69
C VAL A 55 -21.04 -6.11 8.70
N ASP A 56 -19.74 -6.19 8.48
CA ASP A 56 -18.82 -6.88 9.39
C ASP A 56 -18.79 -6.20 10.78
N ILE A 57 -18.79 -4.88 10.88
CA ILE A 57 -18.88 -4.14 12.15
C ILE A 57 -20.19 -4.50 12.88
N LEU A 58 -21.32 -4.48 12.17
CA LEU A 58 -22.63 -4.80 12.77
C LEU A 58 -22.71 -6.24 13.24
N THR A 59 -22.05 -7.17 12.55
CA THR A 59 -22.01 -8.59 12.91
C THR A 59 -20.96 -8.93 13.98
N GLY A 60 -20.16 -7.97 14.42
CA GLY A 60 -19.28 -8.11 15.58
C GLY A 60 -17.80 -7.97 15.33
N SER A 61 -17.39 -7.61 14.11
CA SER A 61 -16.01 -7.27 13.81
C SER A 61 -15.55 -6.05 14.63
N GLN A 62 -14.34 -6.14 15.14
CA GLN A 62 -13.63 -5.03 15.77
C GLN A 62 -12.54 -4.46 14.85
N LEU A 63 -12.56 -4.84 13.56
CA LEU A 63 -11.56 -4.49 12.56
C LEU A 63 -10.13 -4.88 12.95
N GLY A 64 -10.03 -6.01 13.69
CA GLY A 64 -8.75 -6.61 14.02
C GLY A 64 -8.15 -7.45 12.88
N PRO A 65 -6.87 -7.83 12.98
CA PRO A 65 -6.17 -8.55 11.91
C PRO A 65 -6.77 -9.91 11.55
N GLY A 66 -7.53 -10.53 12.46
CA GLY A 66 -8.20 -11.81 12.24
C GLY A 66 -9.60 -11.70 11.67
N ASP A 67 -10.11 -10.48 11.46
CA ASP A 67 -11.49 -10.27 11.07
C ASP A 67 -11.76 -10.62 9.60
N GLY A 68 -12.96 -11.17 9.36
CA GLY A 68 -13.39 -11.65 8.05
C GLY A 68 -13.37 -10.57 6.97
N TRP A 69 -13.61 -9.31 7.33
CA TRP A 69 -13.58 -8.18 6.41
C TRP A 69 -12.22 -8.03 5.72
N PHE A 70 -11.11 -8.05 6.45
CA PHE A 70 -9.77 -7.94 5.86
C PHE A 70 -9.37 -9.13 5.01
N ARG A 71 -9.99 -10.29 5.24
CA ARG A 71 -9.81 -11.47 4.37
C ARG A 71 -10.54 -11.33 3.05
N LYS A 72 -11.64 -10.57 3.01
CA LYS A 72 -12.43 -10.28 1.81
C LYS A 72 -11.85 -9.12 1.00
N ALA A 73 -11.25 -8.14 1.67
CA ALA A 73 -10.63 -6.97 1.05
C ALA A 73 -9.25 -7.32 0.46
N VAL A 74 -9.24 -8.23 -0.49
CA VAL A 74 -8.02 -8.69 -1.18
C VAL A 74 -7.51 -7.66 -2.19
N ALA A 75 -6.23 -7.75 -2.50
CA ALA A 75 -5.65 -6.97 -3.58
C ALA A 75 -6.21 -7.38 -4.95
N GLN A 76 -6.18 -6.43 -5.85
CA GLN A 76 -6.51 -6.62 -7.25
C GLN A 76 -5.24 -6.41 -8.08
N THR A 77 -4.89 -7.37 -8.91
CA THR A 77 -3.72 -7.28 -9.79
C THR A 77 -4.04 -7.78 -11.18
N ARG A 78 -3.51 -7.11 -12.20
CA ARG A 78 -3.52 -7.56 -13.59
C ARG A 78 -2.57 -8.75 -13.78
N TYR A 79 -1.59 -8.89 -12.88
CA TYR A 79 -0.49 -9.84 -12.99
C TYR A 79 -0.67 -11.06 -12.05
N HIS A 80 -1.90 -11.61 -12.00
CA HIS A 80 -2.14 -12.89 -11.34
C HIS A 80 -1.56 -14.05 -12.17
N TRP A 81 -1.30 -15.20 -11.53
CA TRP A 81 -0.65 -16.34 -12.17
C TRP A 81 -1.20 -16.67 -13.54
N LYS A 82 -2.52 -16.84 -13.66
CA LYS A 82 -3.17 -17.21 -14.93
C LYS A 82 -2.87 -16.21 -16.07
N ALA A 83 -2.76 -14.93 -15.78
CA ALA A 83 -2.46 -13.92 -16.80
C ALA A 83 -0.98 -13.94 -17.17
N VAL A 84 -0.10 -14.10 -16.17
CA VAL A 84 1.34 -14.12 -16.36
C VAL A 84 1.79 -15.42 -17.05
N SER A 85 1.28 -16.58 -16.63
CA SER A 85 1.60 -17.86 -17.29
C SER A 85 1.12 -17.90 -18.73
N ALA A 86 -0.07 -17.40 -19.05
CA ALA A 86 -0.55 -17.32 -20.43
C ALA A 86 0.35 -16.47 -21.35
N GLU A 87 1.14 -15.55 -20.80
CA GLU A 87 2.08 -14.71 -21.56
C GLU A 87 3.49 -15.30 -21.62
N LEU A 88 3.96 -15.94 -20.54
CA LEU A 88 5.37 -16.27 -20.34
C LEU A 88 5.68 -17.77 -20.38
N ASP A 89 4.78 -18.63 -19.98
CA ASP A 89 4.92 -20.09 -20.05
C ASP A 89 4.75 -20.54 -21.50
N THR A 90 5.86 -20.56 -22.24
CA THR A 90 5.86 -20.82 -23.68
C THR A 90 5.80 -22.30 -24.04
N ASN A 91 6.19 -23.18 -23.12
CA ASN A 91 6.21 -24.62 -23.32
C ASN A 91 4.98 -25.32 -22.72
N GLY A 92 4.16 -24.61 -21.89
CA GLY A 92 2.91 -25.10 -21.33
C GLY A 92 3.09 -26.09 -20.17
N ASP A 93 4.24 -26.07 -19.49
CA ASP A 93 4.53 -26.97 -18.37
C ASP A 93 4.03 -26.47 -17.00
N ASN A 94 3.33 -25.30 -17.00
CA ASN A 94 2.82 -24.62 -15.83
C ASN A 94 3.90 -24.10 -14.87
N VAL A 95 5.11 -23.87 -15.42
CA VAL A 95 6.26 -23.27 -14.75
C VAL A 95 6.80 -22.17 -15.66
N ILE A 96 7.23 -21.05 -15.09
CA ILE A 96 7.95 -20.04 -15.85
C ILE A 96 9.42 -20.13 -15.45
N SER A 97 10.22 -20.66 -16.34
CA SER A 97 11.67 -20.77 -16.17
C SER A 97 12.34 -19.40 -16.24
N ARG A 98 13.58 -19.33 -15.80
CA ARG A 98 14.40 -18.12 -15.93
C ARG A 98 14.51 -17.64 -17.39
N THR A 99 14.57 -18.58 -18.34
CA THR A 99 14.65 -18.27 -19.78
C THR A 99 13.35 -17.67 -20.30
N GLU A 100 12.23 -18.23 -19.92
CA GLU A 100 10.89 -17.77 -20.33
C GLU A 100 10.56 -16.40 -19.74
N PHE A 101 10.98 -16.12 -18.49
CA PHE A 101 10.78 -14.82 -17.88
C PHE A 101 11.45 -13.71 -18.70
N GLY A 102 12.68 -13.90 -19.21
CA GLY A 102 13.38 -12.97 -20.10
C GLY A 102 13.74 -11.60 -19.50
N GLY A 103 13.41 -11.36 -18.23
CA GLY A 103 13.76 -10.14 -17.49
C GLY A 103 15.13 -10.21 -16.78
N SER A 104 15.42 -9.30 -15.83
CA SER A 104 16.67 -9.35 -15.07
C SER A 104 16.68 -10.48 -14.05
N ASP A 105 17.89 -11.00 -13.71
CA ASP A 105 18.06 -12.00 -12.66
C ASP A 105 17.57 -11.49 -11.29
N ALA A 106 17.78 -10.21 -11.02
CA ALA A 106 17.34 -9.58 -9.79
C ALA A 106 15.83 -9.55 -9.67
N ASP A 107 15.10 -9.25 -10.77
CA ASP A 107 13.64 -9.27 -10.79
C ASP A 107 13.10 -10.69 -10.66
N PHE A 108 13.71 -11.67 -11.36
CA PHE A 108 13.34 -13.08 -11.24
C PHE A 108 13.48 -13.58 -9.82
N ALA A 109 14.63 -13.36 -9.18
CA ALA A 109 14.90 -13.75 -7.80
C ALA A 109 13.98 -13.05 -6.76
N ARG A 110 13.31 -11.96 -7.14
CA ARG A 110 12.29 -11.30 -6.31
C ARG A 110 10.91 -11.91 -6.48
N LEU A 111 10.63 -12.45 -7.66
CA LEU A 111 9.39 -13.12 -7.97
C LEU A 111 9.37 -14.56 -7.45
N ASP A 112 10.50 -15.26 -7.52
CA ASP A 112 10.77 -16.61 -6.97
C ASP A 112 10.84 -16.51 -5.43
N ARG A 113 9.68 -16.64 -4.78
CA ARG A 113 9.52 -16.37 -3.35
C ARG A 113 9.97 -17.53 -2.48
N ASP A 114 9.82 -18.76 -2.93
CA ASP A 114 10.24 -19.98 -2.24
C ASP A 114 11.69 -20.39 -2.61
N ARG A 115 12.27 -19.70 -3.63
CA ARG A 115 13.66 -19.86 -4.07
C ARG A 115 13.97 -21.25 -4.64
N ASP A 116 13.02 -21.83 -5.30
CA ASP A 116 13.17 -23.11 -5.96
C ASP A 116 13.79 -23.01 -7.39
N GLY A 117 13.98 -21.80 -7.88
CA GLY A 117 14.58 -21.48 -9.18
C GLY A 117 13.59 -21.42 -10.33
N ALA A 118 12.30 -21.42 -10.04
CA ALA A 118 11.23 -21.34 -11.00
C ALA A 118 10.11 -20.42 -10.52
N LEU A 119 9.26 -19.89 -11.41
CA LEU A 119 8.04 -19.22 -11.00
C LEU A 119 6.86 -20.16 -11.18
N THR A 120 6.10 -20.34 -10.13
CA THR A 120 4.96 -21.24 -10.03
C THR A 120 3.75 -20.54 -9.42
N PRO A 121 2.55 -21.13 -9.40
CA PRO A 121 1.40 -20.56 -8.70
C PRO A 121 1.67 -20.18 -7.24
N SER A 122 2.57 -20.89 -6.54
CA SER A 122 2.93 -20.62 -5.14
C SER A 122 3.58 -19.27 -4.94
N ASP A 123 4.35 -18.78 -5.92
CA ASP A 123 4.98 -17.45 -5.87
C ASP A 123 3.98 -16.32 -5.98
N PHE A 124 2.80 -16.60 -6.53
CA PHE A 124 1.70 -15.64 -6.73
C PHE A 124 0.62 -15.74 -5.64
N ASP A 125 0.74 -16.71 -4.73
CA ASP A 125 -0.21 -16.86 -3.63
C ASP A 125 0.25 -16.10 -2.37
N PHE A 126 -0.31 -14.90 -2.16
CA PHE A 126 -0.09 -14.10 -0.97
C PHE A 126 -1.07 -14.41 0.17
N SER A 127 -1.94 -15.39 0.04
CA SER A 127 -2.93 -15.76 1.07
C SER A 127 -2.28 -16.36 2.32
N ALA A 128 -1.14 -17.05 2.14
CA ALA A 128 -0.39 -17.68 3.22
C ALA A 128 0.32 -16.66 4.15
N HIS A 129 0.43 -15.38 3.75
CA HIS A 129 0.84 -14.31 4.67
C HIS A 129 -0.28 -14.03 5.67
N ALA A 130 -0.47 -15.00 6.55
CA ALA A 130 -1.52 -15.00 7.53
C ALA A 130 -1.47 -13.72 8.37
N LEU A 131 -2.64 -13.16 8.61
CA LEU A 131 -2.90 -12.10 9.59
C LEU A 131 -2.60 -12.55 11.04
N THR A 132 -2.13 -13.77 11.21
CA THR A 132 -1.72 -14.34 12.50
C THR A 132 -0.29 -13.89 12.80
N PRO A 133 -0.03 -13.32 14.00
CA PRO A 133 1.31 -12.94 14.38
C PRO A 133 2.27 -14.13 14.31
N SER A 134 3.23 -14.07 13.39
CA SER A 134 4.32 -15.03 13.35
C SER A 134 5.39 -14.68 14.41
N LEU A 135 6.22 -15.65 14.79
CA LEU A 135 7.36 -15.40 15.69
C LEU A 135 8.23 -14.26 15.14
N GLY A 136 8.49 -14.24 13.83
CA GLY A 136 9.27 -13.18 13.19
C GLY A 136 8.63 -11.79 13.33
N MET A 137 7.30 -11.70 13.21
CA MET A 137 6.56 -10.46 13.41
C MET A 137 6.60 -10.00 14.88
N MET A 138 6.45 -10.94 15.82
CA MET A 138 6.57 -10.64 17.25
C MET A 138 7.99 -10.15 17.60
N THR A 139 9.02 -10.83 17.10
CA THR A 139 10.41 -10.42 17.27
C THR A 139 10.67 -9.03 16.68
N PHE A 140 10.16 -8.77 15.49
CA PHE A 140 10.27 -7.46 14.84
C PHE A 140 9.68 -6.36 15.71
N TYR A 141 8.44 -6.50 16.20
CA TYR A 141 7.79 -5.49 17.04
C TYR A 141 8.44 -5.31 18.41
N GLN A 142 9.11 -6.33 18.93
CA GLN A 142 9.89 -6.18 20.17
C GLN A 142 11.22 -5.46 19.94
N ALA A 143 11.81 -5.66 18.78
CA ALA A 143 13.07 -5.02 18.40
C ALA A 143 12.89 -3.58 17.94
N ASP A 144 11.85 -3.29 17.13
CA ASP A 144 11.49 -1.96 16.61
C ASP A 144 10.92 -1.08 17.74
N ARG A 145 11.80 -0.55 18.57
CA ARG A 145 11.41 0.17 19.81
C ARG A 145 10.84 1.55 19.55
N ASP A 146 11.32 2.23 18.52
CA ASP A 146 10.83 3.56 18.13
C ASP A 146 9.64 3.51 17.17
N GLY A 147 9.24 2.31 16.73
CA GLY A 147 8.08 2.09 15.88
C GLY A 147 8.22 2.69 14.49
N ASN A 148 9.45 2.82 13.98
CA ASN A 148 9.74 3.41 12.68
C ASN A 148 9.65 2.40 11.52
N GLY A 149 9.34 1.11 11.80
CA GLY A 149 9.20 0.06 10.82
C GLY A 149 10.55 -0.49 10.31
N LYS A 150 11.60 -0.29 11.07
CA LYS A 150 12.95 -0.80 10.80
C LYS A 150 13.54 -1.34 12.10
N VAL A 151 14.35 -2.37 11.99
CA VAL A 151 15.17 -2.86 13.09
C VAL A 151 16.62 -2.60 12.74
N THR A 152 17.23 -1.67 13.44
CA THR A 152 18.66 -1.36 13.32
C THR A 152 19.49 -2.38 14.08
N ARG A 153 20.82 -2.41 13.82
CA ARG A 153 21.74 -3.24 14.59
C ARG A 153 21.69 -2.91 16.09
N ALA A 154 21.64 -1.63 16.43
CA ALA A 154 21.59 -1.19 17.82
C ALA A 154 20.32 -1.66 18.55
N GLU A 155 19.18 -1.64 17.86
CA GLU A 155 17.91 -2.14 18.40
C GLU A 155 17.91 -3.66 18.55
N PHE A 156 18.51 -4.38 17.58
CA PHE A 156 18.65 -5.83 17.70
C PHE A 156 19.59 -6.22 18.84
N GLU A 157 20.69 -5.50 19.03
CA GLU A 157 21.60 -5.65 20.19
C GLU A 157 20.88 -5.32 21.51
N ALA A 158 19.99 -4.29 21.50
CA ALA A 158 19.18 -3.97 22.68
C ALA A 158 18.14 -5.07 23.00
N LEU A 159 17.57 -5.72 21.98
CA LEU A 159 16.71 -6.89 22.17
C LEU A 159 17.51 -8.05 22.74
N PHE A 160 18.71 -8.35 22.22
CA PHE A 160 19.61 -9.38 22.71
C PHE A 160 19.91 -9.19 24.21
N ARG A 161 20.24 -7.96 24.62
CA ARG A 161 20.43 -7.59 26.04
C ARG A 161 19.18 -7.81 26.88
N ALA A 162 18.03 -7.36 26.38
CA ALA A 162 16.75 -7.51 27.08
C ALA A 162 16.34 -8.96 27.32
N MET A 163 16.82 -9.87 26.49
CA MET A 163 16.63 -11.31 26.61
C MET A 163 17.68 -11.99 27.54
N GLY A 164 18.60 -11.24 28.14
CA GLY A 164 19.61 -11.76 29.05
C GLY A 164 20.96 -12.11 28.41
N GLY A 165 21.18 -11.76 27.14
CA GLY A 165 22.40 -12.13 26.42
C GLY A 165 23.67 -11.43 26.88
N ASP A 166 23.57 -10.28 27.56
CA ASP A 166 24.77 -9.53 28.05
C ASP A 166 25.55 -10.26 29.12
N ASP A 167 24.87 -11.00 30.00
CA ASP A 167 25.52 -11.69 31.13
C ASP A 167 26.28 -12.91 30.68
N THR A 168 25.86 -13.55 29.59
CA THR A 168 26.40 -14.82 29.12
C THR A 168 27.12 -14.75 27.77
N GLY A 169 26.86 -13.66 27.02
CA GLY A 169 27.38 -13.51 25.64
C GLY A 169 26.62 -14.35 24.60
N PHE A 170 25.58 -15.08 25.01
CA PHE A 170 24.71 -15.86 24.14
C PHE A 170 23.29 -15.94 24.71
N LEU A 171 22.32 -16.34 23.87
CA LEU A 171 20.95 -16.65 24.27
C LEU A 171 20.70 -18.14 24.20
N SER A 172 20.14 -18.69 25.26
CA SER A 172 19.71 -20.08 25.33
C SER A 172 18.28 -20.27 24.79
N LEU A 173 17.86 -21.52 24.60
CA LEU A 173 16.47 -21.84 24.23
C LEU A 173 15.47 -21.31 25.27
N SER A 174 15.82 -21.36 26.57
CA SER A 174 14.96 -20.85 27.64
C SER A 174 14.76 -19.35 27.56
N ASP A 175 15.78 -18.56 27.22
CA ASP A 175 15.67 -17.12 27.08
C ASP A 175 14.70 -16.74 25.94
N PHE A 176 14.76 -17.48 24.82
CA PHE A 176 13.78 -17.32 23.75
C PHE A 176 12.36 -17.74 24.18
N GLN A 177 12.22 -18.86 24.90
CA GLN A 177 10.92 -19.32 25.39
C GLN A 177 10.32 -18.33 26.38
N GLU A 178 11.12 -17.72 27.24
CA GLU A 178 10.67 -16.73 28.22
C GLU A 178 10.31 -15.41 27.55
N ALA A 179 11.16 -14.90 26.67
CA ALA A 179 10.94 -13.64 25.94
C ALA A 179 9.67 -13.66 25.07
N PHE A 180 9.34 -14.80 24.48
CA PHE A 180 8.16 -14.98 23.63
C PHE A 180 7.03 -15.78 24.30
N ALA A 181 7.12 -16.03 25.62
CA ALA A 181 6.04 -16.65 26.36
C ALA A 181 4.79 -15.76 26.32
N MET A 182 3.67 -16.32 25.88
CA MET A 182 2.38 -15.64 26.03
C MET A 182 2.13 -15.41 27.53
N PRO A 183 1.69 -14.19 27.93
CA PRO A 183 1.33 -13.94 29.32
C PRO A 183 0.31 -14.98 29.78
N ARG A 184 0.71 -15.85 30.69
CA ARG A 184 -0.23 -16.81 31.29
C ARG A 184 -1.31 -16.03 32.02
N ARG A 185 -2.57 -16.10 31.57
CA ARG A 185 -3.70 -15.63 32.35
C ARG A 185 -3.64 -16.34 33.72
N ARG A 186 -3.36 -15.60 34.77
CA ARG A 186 -3.48 -16.14 36.14
C ARG A 186 -4.95 -16.51 36.35
N PRO A 187 -5.27 -17.77 36.64
CA PRO A 187 -6.61 -18.15 37.08
C PRO A 187 -6.86 -17.40 38.39
N GLY A 188 -7.87 -16.55 38.45
CA GLY A 188 -8.32 -15.90 39.67
C GLY A 188 -8.06 -14.43 39.85
N SER A 189 -7.44 -13.70 38.95
CA SER A 189 -7.40 -12.24 38.98
C SER A 189 -8.71 -11.65 38.45
N GLY A 190 -9.75 -11.75 39.20
CA GLY A 190 -10.96 -10.94 39.04
C GLY A 190 -10.65 -9.51 39.46
N GLY A 191 -10.58 -8.59 38.52
CA GLY A 191 -10.46 -7.16 38.80
C GLY A 191 -9.09 -6.61 38.38
N GLY A 192 -8.98 -6.10 37.18
CA GLY A 192 -7.86 -5.29 36.72
C GLY A 192 -7.73 -5.38 35.24
N SER A 193 -8.15 -4.34 34.53
CA SER A 193 -7.93 -4.04 33.11
C SER A 193 -7.90 -5.27 32.19
N SER A 194 -9.04 -5.59 31.64
CA SER A 194 -9.12 -6.35 30.40
C SER A 194 -8.09 -5.78 29.41
N PRO A 195 -7.37 -6.63 28.63
CA PRO A 195 -6.65 -6.13 27.47
C PRO A 195 -7.65 -5.23 26.75
N SER A 196 -7.27 -3.98 26.48
CA SER A 196 -8.17 -2.90 26.04
C SER A 196 -9.24 -3.48 25.14
N ALA A 197 -10.48 -3.47 25.61
CA ALA A 197 -11.59 -3.90 24.77
C ALA A 197 -11.48 -3.07 23.50
N GLY A 198 -11.36 -3.74 22.36
CA GLY A 198 -11.26 -3.06 21.09
C GLY A 198 -12.36 -2.01 20.90
N PRO A 199 -12.31 -1.18 19.88
CA PRO A 199 -13.27 -0.10 19.71
C PRO A 199 -14.71 -0.62 19.74
N THR A 200 -15.60 0.16 20.38
CA THR A 200 -17.02 -0.21 20.43
C THR A 200 -17.62 -0.15 19.01
N LYS A 201 -18.68 -0.90 18.76
CA LYS A 201 -19.44 -0.82 17.50
C LYS A 201 -19.84 0.62 17.16
N THR A 202 -20.28 1.41 18.15
CA THR A 202 -20.65 2.80 17.98
C THR A 202 -19.45 3.64 17.51
N THR A 203 -18.27 3.42 18.06
CA THR A 203 -17.03 4.08 17.64
C THR A 203 -16.71 3.76 16.20
N LEU A 204 -16.79 2.48 15.81
CA LEU A 204 -16.48 2.02 14.46
C LEU A 204 -17.48 2.54 13.42
N VAL A 205 -18.79 2.44 13.71
CA VAL A 205 -19.85 2.95 12.80
C VAL A 205 -19.70 4.47 12.62
N ARG A 206 -19.47 5.21 13.71
CA ARG A 206 -19.24 6.66 13.65
C ARG A 206 -17.97 6.96 12.82
N GLY A 207 -16.88 6.25 13.08
CA GLY A 207 -15.62 6.41 12.38
C GLY A 207 -15.77 6.11 10.88
N LEU A 208 -16.55 5.09 10.51
CA LEU A 208 -16.81 4.75 9.10
C LEU A 208 -17.52 5.92 8.38
N PHE A 209 -18.64 6.41 8.92
CA PHE A 209 -19.39 7.51 8.29
C PHE A 209 -18.66 8.86 8.32
N ARG A 210 -17.79 9.09 9.28
CA ARG A 210 -16.89 10.25 9.33
C ARG A 210 -15.64 10.07 8.48
N GLN A 211 -15.49 8.91 7.83
CA GLN A 211 -14.31 8.53 7.06
C GLN A 211 -13.00 8.55 7.90
N GLU A 212 -13.11 8.31 9.20
CA GLU A 212 -11.96 8.22 10.12
C GLU A 212 -11.29 6.84 10.07
N ILE A 213 -12.00 5.81 9.59
CA ILE A 213 -11.49 4.43 9.46
C ILE A 213 -11.45 3.95 8.01
N GLY A 214 -11.77 4.81 7.07
CA GLY A 214 -11.71 4.53 5.64
C GLY A 214 -12.62 5.42 4.82
N SER A 215 -12.34 5.54 3.53
CA SER A 215 -13.18 6.27 2.59
C SER A 215 -14.48 5.52 2.31
N LEU A 216 -15.56 6.29 2.07
CA LEU A 216 -16.81 5.75 1.52
C LEU A 216 -16.75 5.51 0.00
N GLN A 217 -15.65 5.93 -0.65
CA GLN A 217 -15.38 5.61 -2.05
C GLN A 217 -14.55 4.33 -2.15
N ALA A 218 -14.82 3.53 -3.18
CA ALA A 218 -14.07 2.30 -3.41
C ALA A 218 -12.64 2.55 -3.93
N GLY A 219 -12.39 3.73 -4.53
CA GLY A 219 -11.19 3.99 -5.31
C GLY A 219 -11.25 3.36 -6.71
N PRO A 220 -10.35 3.73 -7.62
CA PRO A 220 -10.32 3.20 -8.97
C PRO A 220 -10.06 1.68 -8.93
N ALA A 221 -10.81 0.94 -9.77
CA ALA A 221 -10.60 -0.50 -9.96
C ALA A 221 -9.48 -0.77 -10.99
N LEU A 222 -9.11 -2.04 -11.16
CA LEU A 222 -8.19 -2.46 -12.23
C LEU A 222 -8.67 -1.94 -13.58
N ASP A 223 -7.74 -1.60 -14.44
CA ASP A 223 -7.93 -1.13 -15.82
C ASP A 223 -8.67 0.21 -15.94
N MET A 224 -9.16 0.78 -14.85
CA MET A 224 -9.69 2.14 -14.85
C MET A 224 -8.55 3.16 -14.94
N THR A 225 -8.84 4.29 -15.56
CA THR A 225 -7.94 5.44 -15.54
C THR A 225 -7.79 5.96 -14.11
N ALA A 226 -6.55 6.10 -13.66
CA ALA A 226 -6.26 6.66 -12.35
C ALA A 226 -6.73 8.12 -12.28
N PRO A 227 -7.53 8.52 -11.29
CA PRO A 227 -8.01 9.89 -11.14
C PRO A 227 -6.84 10.87 -11.03
N ASP A 228 -6.78 11.88 -11.89
CA ASP A 228 -5.72 12.88 -11.84
C ASP A 228 -5.81 13.73 -10.58
N PHE A 229 -4.65 14.18 -10.11
CA PHE A 229 -4.53 15.09 -8.97
C PHE A 229 -3.33 15.99 -9.10
N ARG A 230 -3.33 17.07 -8.33
CA ARG A 230 -2.24 18.01 -8.20
C ARG A 230 -2.05 18.36 -6.73
N LEU A 231 -0.88 17.99 -6.18
CA LEU A 231 -0.55 18.17 -4.77
C LEU A 231 0.87 18.73 -4.62
N LYS A 232 1.07 19.50 -3.55
CA LYS A 232 2.39 20.01 -3.17
C LYS A 232 3.20 18.95 -2.44
N THR A 233 4.52 18.98 -2.66
CA THR A 233 5.47 18.22 -1.85
C THR A 233 5.47 18.71 -0.41
N VAL A 234 5.85 17.82 0.52
CA VAL A 234 5.87 18.09 1.96
C VAL A 234 6.81 19.24 2.35
N ASP A 235 7.81 19.55 1.51
CA ASP A 235 8.70 20.71 1.67
C ASP A 235 8.16 21.99 1.00
N GLY A 236 7.01 21.89 0.33
CA GLY A 236 6.35 22.99 -0.38
C GLY A 236 7.06 23.51 -1.64
N ARG A 237 8.18 22.89 -2.04
CA ARG A 237 9.02 23.38 -3.14
C ARG A 237 8.48 23.06 -4.50
N GLU A 238 7.79 21.93 -4.64
CA GLU A 238 7.28 21.44 -5.90
C GLU A 238 5.80 21.09 -5.81
N GLU A 239 5.18 21.06 -6.95
CA GLU A 239 3.83 20.55 -7.13
C GLU A 239 3.88 19.42 -8.15
N LYS A 240 3.33 18.27 -7.79
CA LYS A 240 3.27 17.10 -8.65
C LYS A 240 1.84 16.90 -9.16
N THR A 241 1.72 16.68 -10.46
CA THR A 241 0.48 16.31 -11.13
C THR A 241 0.64 14.88 -11.62
N LEU A 242 -0.31 13.99 -11.32
CA LEU A 242 -0.19 12.58 -11.69
C LEU A 242 -0.10 12.41 -13.21
N SER A 243 -0.96 13.08 -13.99
CA SER A 243 -0.95 12.99 -15.46
C SER A 243 0.37 13.36 -16.10
N LYS A 244 1.17 14.23 -15.47
CA LYS A 244 2.53 14.58 -15.95
C LYS A 244 3.59 13.52 -15.69
N LEU A 245 3.29 12.53 -14.85
CA LEU A 245 4.18 11.42 -14.53
C LEU A 245 3.84 10.15 -15.31
N ILE A 246 2.69 10.15 -15.98
CA ILE A 246 2.30 9.04 -16.85
C ILE A 246 3.20 8.99 -18.07
N GLY A 247 3.79 7.84 -18.33
CA GLY A 247 4.74 7.63 -19.42
C GLY A 247 5.40 6.26 -19.35
N PRO A 248 6.61 6.08 -19.91
CA PRO A 248 7.25 4.76 -19.98
C PRO A 248 7.49 4.09 -18.62
N LYS A 249 7.66 4.89 -17.57
CA LYS A 249 7.83 4.38 -16.19
C LYS A 249 6.47 4.30 -15.51
N PRO A 250 6.13 3.17 -14.88
CA PRO A 250 4.93 3.07 -14.05
C PRO A 250 5.02 4.02 -12.85
N VAL A 251 3.85 4.40 -12.31
CA VAL A 251 3.76 5.24 -11.11
C VAL A 251 3.26 4.38 -9.94
N VAL A 252 4.00 4.41 -8.83
CA VAL A 252 3.60 3.80 -7.56
C VAL A 252 3.03 4.88 -6.66
N LEU A 253 1.77 4.74 -6.25
CA LEU A 253 1.14 5.60 -5.25
C LEU A 253 1.04 4.86 -3.93
N ILE A 254 1.50 5.51 -2.87
CA ILE A 254 1.51 5.01 -1.50
C ILE A 254 0.71 5.98 -0.64
N PHE A 255 -0.42 5.55 -0.12
CA PHE A 255 -1.22 6.32 0.83
C PHE A 255 -0.90 5.88 2.25
N GLY A 256 -0.77 6.83 3.17
CA GLY A 256 -0.51 6.53 4.56
C GLY A 256 -0.50 7.76 5.45
N ASN A 257 -0.42 7.55 6.75
CA ASN A 257 -0.36 8.59 7.78
C ASN A 257 0.46 8.11 8.98
N PHE A 258 0.86 9.03 9.86
CA PHE A 258 1.80 8.76 10.91
C PHE A 258 1.19 7.94 12.07
N THR A 259 -0.09 8.12 12.38
CA THR A 259 -0.75 7.41 13.47
C THR A 259 -1.19 5.99 13.12
N CYS A 260 -1.12 5.59 11.84
CA CYS A 260 -1.41 4.21 11.43
C CYS A 260 -0.21 3.29 11.75
N GLY A 261 -0.27 2.55 12.85
CA GLY A 261 0.79 1.63 13.28
C GLY A 261 1.22 0.60 12.22
N PRO A 262 0.28 -0.13 11.59
CA PRO A 262 0.60 -1.06 10.51
C PRO A 262 1.27 -0.40 9.29
N PHE A 263 0.93 0.84 8.95
CA PHE A 263 1.67 1.59 7.92
C PHE A 263 3.11 1.85 8.34
N ARG A 264 3.33 2.33 9.58
CA ARG A 264 4.69 2.56 10.09
C ARG A 264 5.52 1.29 10.06
N SER A 265 4.98 0.16 10.50
CA SER A 265 5.70 -1.13 10.50
C SER A 265 6.12 -1.60 9.10
N GLN A 266 5.45 -1.12 8.06
CA GLN A 266 5.79 -1.41 6.65
C GLN A 266 6.71 -0.36 6.01
N ALA A 267 7.04 0.73 6.71
CA ALA A 267 7.85 1.83 6.16
C ALA A 267 9.20 1.34 5.63
N GLY A 268 9.87 0.44 6.37
CA GLY A 268 11.13 -0.17 5.93
C GLY A 268 10.98 -1.00 4.65
N ASN A 269 9.89 -1.73 4.49
CA ASN A 269 9.62 -2.52 3.28
C ASN A 269 9.36 -1.61 2.07
N VAL A 270 8.52 -0.59 2.25
CA VAL A 270 8.24 0.41 1.20
C VAL A 270 9.53 1.11 0.76
N GLU A 271 10.38 1.51 1.71
CA GLU A 271 11.65 2.19 1.43
C GLU A 271 12.63 1.26 0.67
N LYS A 272 12.64 -0.05 0.98
CA LYS A 272 13.43 -1.03 0.22
C LYS A 272 12.96 -1.16 -1.22
N VAL A 273 11.64 -1.19 -1.45
CA VAL A 273 11.07 -1.21 -2.81
C VAL A 273 11.42 0.08 -3.55
N TYR A 274 11.24 1.24 -2.92
CA TYR A 274 11.63 2.52 -3.50
C TYR A 274 13.10 2.54 -3.94
N LYS A 275 14.03 2.14 -3.06
CA LYS A 275 15.46 2.11 -3.37
C LYS A 275 15.81 1.22 -4.57
N ARG A 276 15.12 0.09 -4.73
CA ARG A 276 15.35 -0.83 -5.85
C ARG A 276 14.85 -0.30 -7.19
N TYR A 277 13.72 0.41 -7.19
CA TYR A 277 13.01 0.70 -8.43
C TYR A 277 12.89 2.19 -8.76
N ARG A 278 13.42 3.12 -7.95
CA ARG A 278 13.32 4.57 -8.16
C ARG A 278 13.81 5.05 -9.52
N ASP A 279 14.75 4.34 -10.14
CA ASP A 279 15.27 4.66 -11.47
C ASP A 279 14.39 4.08 -12.60
N ARG A 280 13.52 3.12 -12.27
CA ARG A 280 12.67 2.38 -13.21
C ARG A 280 11.18 2.69 -13.06
N ALA A 281 10.77 3.34 -11.97
CA ALA A 281 9.39 3.72 -11.66
C ALA A 281 9.34 5.08 -10.95
N ASN A 282 8.24 5.80 -11.09
CA ASN A 282 7.96 7.01 -10.33
C ASN A 282 7.26 6.64 -9.02
N PHE A 283 7.73 7.14 -7.89
CA PHE A 283 7.14 6.89 -6.59
C PHE A 283 6.60 8.18 -5.99
N LEU A 284 5.38 8.13 -5.47
CA LEU A 284 4.76 9.21 -4.73
C LEU A 284 4.09 8.65 -3.48
N MET A 285 4.43 9.17 -2.33
CA MET A 285 3.63 8.99 -1.13
C MET A 285 2.63 10.14 -1.00
N VAL A 286 1.37 9.84 -0.78
CA VAL A 286 0.31 10.82 -0.49
C VAL A 286 -0.04 10.72 0.99
N TYR A 287 0.29 11.75 1.74
CA TYR A 287 -0.01 11.84 3.16
C TYR A 287 -1.47 12.25 3.34
N VAL A 288 -2.26 11.36 3.96
CA VAL A 288 -3.68 11.56 4.22
C VAL A 288 -3.93 11.90 5.70
N ARG A 289 -5.20 12.08 6.09
CA ARG A 289 -5.60 12.34 7.47
C ARG A 289 -5.13 11.24 8.43
N GLU A 290 -5.02 11.58 9.73
CA GLU A 290 -4.61 10.64 10.76
C GLU A 290 -5.67 9.56 11.04
N ALA A 291 -5.22 8.31 11.17
CA ALA A 291 -6.10 7.19 11.48
C ALA A 291 -6.46 7.10 12.96
N HIS A 292 -5.49 7.39 13.83
CA HIS A 292 -5.61 7.23 15.26
C HIS A 292 -5.13 8.49 16.01
N PRO A 293 -5.74 9.66 15.74
CA PRO A 293 -5.40 10.88 16.46
C PRO A 293 -5.90 10.81 17.89
N THR A 294 -5.29 11.58 18.80
CA THR A 294 -5.64 11.61 20.23
C THR A 294 -7.03 12.17 20.53
N ASP A 295 -7.59 12.96 19.61
CA ASP A 295 -8.94 13.53 19.66
C ASP A 295 -9.97 12.73 18.82
N GLY A 296 -9.58 11.55 18.30
CA GLY A 296 -10.42 10.61 17.56
C GLY A 296 -10.35 9.19 18.13
N TRP A 297 -10.21 8.19 17.24
CA TRP A 297 -9.98 6.80 17.66
C TRP A 297 -8.49 6.61 18.03
N HIS A 298 -8.14 6.97 19.24
CA HIS A 298 -6.80 6.85 19.78
C HIS A 298 -6.38 5.39 20.01
N MET A 299 -5.09 5.09 19.78
CA MET A 299 -4.47 3.78 20.01
C MET A 299 -3.30 3.91 20.99
N GLU A 300 -3.40 3.28 22.16
CA GLU A 300 -2.34 3.29 23.19
C GLU A 300 -0.98 2.76 22.68
N SER A 301 -1.00 1.92 21.64
CA SER A 301 0.23 1.45 21.00
C SER A 301 1.04 2.58 20.36
N ASN A 302 0.39 3.69 19.99
CA ASN A 302 1.07 4.87 19.45
C ASN A 302 1.84 5.63 20.55
N ASP A 303 1.27 5.69 21.76
CA ASP A 303 1.93 6.37 22.90
C ASP A 303 3.25 5.69 23.29
N ARG A 304 3.29 4.35 23.20
CA ARG A 304 4.50 3.55 23.50
C ARG A 304 5.68 3.87 22.60
N VAL A 305 5.42 4.34 21.38
CA VAL A 305 6.44 4.71 20.40
C VAL A 305 6.52 6.23 20.21
N GLY A 306 5.93 7.01 21.12
CA GLY A 306 5.98 8.46 21.11
C GLY A 306 5.17 9.15 20.01
N VAL A 307 4.21 8.45 19.39
CA VAL A 307 3.34 9.00 18.34
C VAL A 307 2.00 9.42 18.96
N SER A 308 1.96 10.64 19.49
CA SER A 308 0.78 11.22 20.15
C SER A 308 0.42 12.54 19.45
N LEU A 309 -0.54 12.50 18.55
CA LEU A 309 -0.90 13.61 17.66
C LEU A 309 -2.40 13.84 17.68
N ARG A 310 -2.81 15.10 17.58
CA ARG A 310 -4.20 15.45 17.27
C ARG A 310 -4.42 15.44 15.76
N GLN A 311 -5.68 15.35 15.35
CA GLN A 311 -6.03 15.54 13.93
C GLN A 311 -5.66 16.96 13.50
N PRO A 312 -4.86 17.16 12.45
CA PRO A 312 -4.59 18.48 11.90
C PRO A 312 -5.87 19.21 11.51
N THR A 313 -5.99 20.47 11.92
CA THR A 313 -7.12 21.36 11.66
C THR A 313 -6.83 22.39 10.56
N SER A 314 -5.57 22.51 10.18
CA SER A 314 -5.10 23.34 9.07
C SER A 314 -4.16 22.57 8.16
N TYR A 315 -3.98 23.07 6.93
CA TYR A 315 -3.06 22.48 5.97
C TYR A 315 -1.61 22.52 6.47
N ASP A 316 -1.21 23.62 7.10
CA ASP A 316 0.15 23.80 7.64
C ASP A 316 0.43 22.83 8.80
N GLU A 317 -0.55 22.57 9.66
CA GLU A 317 -0.43 21.53 10.69
C GLU A 317 -0.26 20.15 10.05
N ARG A 318 -1.03 19.82 8.99
CA ARG A 318 -0.88 18.56 8.27
C ARG A 318 0.50 18.43 7.63
N VAL A 319 1.02 19.49 7.02
CA VAL A 319 2.39 19.54 6.48
C VAL A 319 3.41 19.28 7.58
N SER A 320 3.29 19.91 8.75
CA SER A 320 4.19 19.73 9.88
C SER A 320 4.22 18.27 10.37
N VAL A 321 3.05 17.64 10.49
CA VAL A 321 2.95 16.23 10.88
C VAL A 321 3.54 15.32 9.79
N ALA A 322 3.27 15.58 8.51
CA ALA A 322 3.83 14.84 7.38
C ALA A 322 5.36 14.94 7.32
N GLN A 323 5.94 16.12 7.60
CA GLN A 323 7.39 16.32 7.73
C GLN A 323 7.98 15.48 8.87
N THR A 324 7.29 15.44 10.00
CA THR A 324 7.70 14.63 11.15
C THR A 324 7.64 13.13 10.80
N CYS A 325 6.56 12.68 10.17
CA CYS A 325 6.42 11.32 9.67
C CYS A 325 7.57 10.95 8.70
N SER A 326 7.84 11.79 7.71
CA SER A 326 8.92 11.56 6.73
C SER A 326 10.29 11.42 7.41
N ARG A 327 10.57 12.26 8.40
CA ARG A 327 11.83 12.27 9.15
C ARG A 327 11.96 11.05 10.06
N VAL A 328 10.94 10.73 10.85
CA VAL A 328 10.97 9.63 11.81
C VAL A 328 11.03 8.28 11.10
N LEU A 329 10.25 8.12 10.02
CA LEU A 329 10.26 6.89 9.23
C LEU A 329 11.40 6.86 8.20
N GLU A 330 12.21 7.93 8.10
CA GLU A 330 13.31 8.08 7.14
C GLU A 330 12.90 7.74 5.70
N LEU A 331 11.75 8.24 5.28
CA LEU A 331 11.25 8.04 3.93
C LEU A 331 11.98 8.97 2.96
N ARG A 332 12.55 8.40 1.90
CA ARG A 332 13.33 9.13 0.88
C ARG A 332 12.54 9.42 -0.39
N MET A 333 11.43 8.74 -0.57
CA MET A 333 10.54 8.98 -1.71
C MET A 333 9.84 10.34 -1.59
N PRO A 334 9.48 10.97 -2.72
CA PRO A 334 8.69 12.20 -2.71
C PRO A 334 7.38 12.00 -1.96
N MET A 335 7.15 12.82 -0.93
CA MET A 335 5.91 12.85 -0.16
C MET A 335 5.11 14.07 -0.53
N LEU A 336 3.85 13.86 -0.87
CA LEU A 336 2.84 14.86 -1.17
C LEU A 336 1.87 14.95 0.01
N VAL A 337 1.31 16.12 0.24
CA VAL A 337 0.33 16.33 1.31
C VAL A 337 -1.04 16.57 0.71
N ASP A 338 -2.02 15.72 1.07
CA ASP A 338 -3.39 15.88 0.60
C ASP A 338 -4.06 17.10 1.23
N THR A 339 -5.09 17.60 0.57
CA THR A 339 -5.92 18.70 1.09
C THR A 339 -6.60 18.31 2.41
N LEU A 340 -6.96 19.31 3.23
CA LEU A 340 -7.49 19.04 4.58
C LEU A 340 -8.79 18.20 4.56
N ASP A 341 -9.55 18.26 3.48
CA ASP A 341 -10.75 17.48 3.21
C ASP A 341 -10.48 16.11 2.53
N ASP A 342 -9.20 15.72 2.42
CA ASP A 342 -8.73 14.43 1.87
C ASP A 342 -9.27 14.12 0.47
N GLN A 343 -9.26 15.07 -0.44
CA GLN A 343 -9.85 14.89 -1.79
C GLN A 343 -9.20 13.76 -2.58
N VAL A 344 -7.89 13.64 -2.53
CA VAL A 344 -7.15 12.58 -3.22
C VAL A 344 -7.28 11.27 -2.46
N GLY A 345 -7.07 11.28 -1.15
CA GLY A 345 -7.26 10.12 -0.29
C GLY A 345 -8.66 9.51 -0.43
N ALA A 346 -9.71 10.33 -0.48
CA ALA A 346 -11.07 9.86 -0.67
C ALA A 346 -11.25 9.20 -2.05
N ARG A 347 -10.81 9.86 -3.14
CA ARG A 347 -10.94 9.33 -4.51
C ARG A 347 -10.21 8.01 -4.73
N TYR A 348 -9.06 7.82 -4.07
CA TYR A 348 -8.28 6.60 -4.14
C TYR A 348 -8.63 5.58 -3.04
N SER A 349 -9.58 5.89 -2.16
CA SER A 349 -9.80 5.07 -0.96
C SER A 349 -8.52 4.82 -0.18
N GLY A 350 -7.69 5.86 -0.06
CA GLY A 350 -6.32 5.77 0.46
C GLY A 350 -6.22 5.65 1.97
N MET A 351 -7.28 6.00 2.70
CA MET A 351 -7.31 5.96 4.17
C MET A 351 -7.64 4.54 4.68
N PRO A 352 -7.00 4.00 5.73
CA PRO A 352 -5.84 4.56 6.46
C PRO A 352 -4.52 4.37 5.72
N SER A 353 -4.43 3.43 4.80
CA SER A 353 -3.27 3.19 3.91
C SER A 353 -3.67 2.34 2.72
N ARG A 354 -3.05 2.57 1.58
CA ARG A 354 -3.28 1.81 0.33
C ARG A 354 -2.10 1.95 -0.63
N LEU A 355 -1.94 0.96 -1.51
CA LEU A 355 -0.93 0.92 -2.56
C LEU A 355 -1.58 0.79 -3.92
N TYR A 356 -1.03 1.50 -4.91
CA TYR A 356 -1.38 1.36 -6.32
C TYR A 356 -0.13 1.29 -7.19
N VAL A 357 -0.24 0.54 -8.28
CA VAL A 357 0.66 0.63 -9.42
C VAL A 357 -0.16 1.09 -10.62
N ILE A 358 0.25 2.20 -11.23
CA ILE A 358 -0.36 2.79 -12.41
C ILE A 358 0.60 2.58 -13.58
N ASP A 359 0.11 2.04 -14.67
CA ASP A 359 0.92 1.75 -15.86
C ASP A 359 1.23 3.02 -16.68
N GLY A 360 2.05 2.86 -17.71
CA GLY A 360 2.45 3.94 -18.61
C GLY A 360 1.34 4.55 -19.45
N GLN A 361 0.12 4.00 -19.38
CA GLN A 361 -1.09 4.53 -20.01
C GLN A 361 -2.01 5.23 -19.01
N GLY A 362 -1.60 5.33 -17.74
CA GLY A 362 -2.39 5.95 -16.68
C GLY A 362 -3.49 5.04 -16.12
N LYS A 363 -3.42 3.74 -16.36
CA LYS A 363 -4.41 2.78 -15.88
C LYS A 363 -3.91 2.05 -14.64
N VAL A 364 -4.82 1.71 -13.73
CA VAL A 364 -4.52 0.94 -12.53
C VAL A 364 -4.16 -0.49 -12.92
N ALA A 365 -2.92 -0.90 -12.67
CA ALA A 365 -2.42 -2.26 -12.88
C ALA A 365 -2.44 -3.09 -11.60
N TYR A 366 -2.37 -2.43 -10.44
CA TYR A 366 -2.46 -3.03 -9.11
C TYR A 366 -3.15 -2.08 -8.13
N LYS A 367 -3.96 -2.64 -7.27
CA LYS A 367 -4.61 -1.98 -6.14
C LYS A 367 -4.56 -2.91 -4.94
N SER A 368 -3.91 -2.51 -3.87
CA SER A 368 -3.90 -3.31 -2.63
C SER A 368 -5.28 -3.41 -2.00
N GLY A 369 -5.49 -4.40 -1.15
CA GLY A 369 -6.57 -4.36 -0.19
C GLY A 369 -6.49 -3.08 0.65
N ARG A 370 -7.62 -2.68 1.27
CA ARG A 370 -7.63 -1.52 2.17
C ARG A 370 -6.76 -1.81 3.38
N GLY A 371 -5.92 -0.82 3.75
CA GLY A 371 -5.21 -0.86 5.01
C GLY A 371 -6.15 -0.91 6.22
N PRO A 372 -5.61 -1.22 7.38
CA PRO A 372 -4.18 -1.42 7.63
C PRO A 372 -3.62 -2.77 7.14
N PHE A 373 -4.41 -3.84 7.12
CA PHE A 373 -3.92 -5.21 6.89
C PHE A 373 -3.84 -5.62 5.41
N GLY A 374 -4.52 -4.87 4.53
CA GLY A 374 -4.38 -5.03 3.08
C GLY A 374 -3.17 -4.30 2.48
N PHE A 375 -2.38 -3.60 3.29
CA PHE A 375 -1.20 -2.86 2.86
C PHE A 375 0.01 -3.80 2.79
N LYS A 376 0.25 -4.39 1.63
CA LYS A 376 1.29 -5.42 1.40
C LYS A 376 2.28 -4.97 0.34
N PRO A 377 3.43 -4.40 0.73
CA PRO A 377 4.45 -3.91 -0.21
C PRO A 377 5.07 -4.99 -1.11
N ASP A 378 5.20 -6.22 -0.63
CA ASP A 378 5.72 -7.38 -1.38
C ASP A 378 4.80 -7.79 -2.54
N GLU A 379 3.50 -7.81 -2.31
CA GLU A 379 2.50 -8.09 -3.35
C GLU A 379 2.45 -6.96 -4.40
N MET A 380 2.59 -5.71 -3.96
CA MET A 380 2.75 -4.56 -4.87
C MET A 380 4.05 -4.68 -5.67
N GLU A 381 5.17 -5.07 -5.06
CA GLU A 381 6.47 -5.22 -5.73
C GLU A 381 6.39 -6.21 -6.89
N GLN A 382 5.71 -7.34 -6.71
CA GLN A 382 5.49 -8.32 -7.78
C GLN A 382 4.79 -7.66 -8.98
N SER A 383 3.69 -6.96 -8.73
CA SER A 383 2.95 -6.26 -9.78
C SER A 383 3.77 -5.14 -10.44
N LEU A 384 4.61 -4.45 -9.67
CA LEU A 384 5.49 -3.40 -10.18
C LEU A 384 6.55 -3.96 -11.15
N ILE A 385 7.14 -5.13 -10.84
CA ILE A 385 8.12 -5.77 -11.73
C ILE A 385 7.50 -6.05 -13.11
N PHE A 386 6.30 -6.60 -13.15
CA PHE A 386 5.62 -6.85 -14.43
C PHE A 386 5.20 -5.57 -15.15
N ALA A 387 4.78 -4.53 -14.43
CA ALA A 387 4.46 -3.24 -15.02
C ALA A 387 5.70 -2.58 -15.66
N ILE A 388 6.86 -2.65 -15.01
CA ILE A 388 8.15 -2.16 -15.54
C ILE A 388 8.53 -2.95 -16.80
N ARG A 389 8.41 -4.29 -16.76
CA ARG A 389 8.72 -5.15 -17.91
C ARG A 389 7.87 -4.78 -19.12
N LYS A 390 6.55 -4.62 -18.95
CA LYS A 390 5.65 -4.21 -20.04
C LYS A 390 5.95 -2.81 -20.58
N GLY A 391 6.31 -1.87 -19.71
CA GLY A 391 6.73 -0.52 -20.12
C GLY A 391 7.99 -0.53 -20.99
N ALA A 392 8.97 -1.37 -20.67
CA ALA A 392 10.20 -1.51 -21.44
C ALA A 392 9.92 -2.08 -22.85
N VAL A 393 9.14 -3.17 -22.97
CA VAL A 393 8.77 -3.77 -24.25
C VAL A 393 8.02 -2.77 -25.15
N SER A 394 7.09 -2.00 -24.58
CA SER A 394 6.33 -0.99 -25.32
C SER A 394 7.20 0.17 -25.82
N SER A 395 8.27 0.51 -25.13
CA SER A 395 9.19 1.57 -25.55
C SER A 395 10.13 1.10 -26.68
N GLU A 396 10.56 -0.16 -26.66
CA GLU A 396 11.38 -0.75 -27.71
C GLU A 396 10.62 -0.93 -29.03
N SER A 397 9.35 -1.33 -28.97
CA SER A 397 8.50 -1.46 -30.17
C SER A 397 8.31 -0.09 -30.84
N ARG A 398 8.00 0.97 -30.08
CA ARG A 398 7.86 2.34 -30.62
C ARG A 398 9.14 2.84 -31.26
N SER A 399 10.29 2.58 -30.65
CA SER A 399 11.58 3.01 -31.21
C SER A 399 11.97 2.27 -32.50
N ARG A 400 11.46 1.06 -32.73
CA ARG A 400 11.62 0.32 -33.97
C ARG A 400 10.71 0.86 -35.07
N ASP A 401 9.46 1.18 -34.76
CA ASP A 401 8.52 1.77 -35.70
C ASP A 401 8.99 3.16 -36.18
N ASP A 402 9.49 4.02 -35.28
CA ASP A 402 10.03 5.33 -35.62
C ASP A 402 11.27 5.24 -36.54
N ARG A 403 12.11 4.20 -36.38
CA ARG A 403 13.25 3.95 -37.28
C ARG A 403 12.85 3.41 -38.64
N SER A 404 11.70 2.68 -38.70
CA SER A 404 11.21 2.12 -39.96
C SER A 404 10.50 3.17 -40.84
N THR A 405 10.05 4.27 -40.25
CA THR A 405 9.36 5.36 -40.93
C THR A 405 10.28 6.53 -41.29
N ALA A 406 11.57 6.49 -40.93
CA ALA A 406 12.54 7.49 -41.36
C ALA A 406 12.78 7.36 -42.87
N PRO A 407 12.62 8.44 -43.66
CA PRO A 407 12.90 8.41 -45.11
C PRO A 407 14.36 8.03 -45.33
N ALA A 408 14.57 7.12 -46.28
CA ALA A 408 15.92 6.75 -46.74
C ALA A 408 16.69 8.01 -47.15
N PRO A 409 17.99 8.13 -46.82
CA PRO A 409 18.79 9.25 -47.28
C PRO A 409 18.73 9.32 -48.82
N SER A 410 18.27 10.43 -49.34
CA SER A 410 18.27 10.70 -50.80
C SER A 410 19.70 10.65 -51.30
N ASP A 411 19.97 9.72 -52.18
CA ASP A 411 21.23 9.60 -52.92
C ASP A 411 21.29 10.75 -53.94
N GLU A 412 21.79 11.90 -53.52
CA GLU A 412 22.15 12.99 -54.45
C GLU A 412 23.43 12.59 -55.18
N GLY A 413 23.22 11.98 -56.35
CA GLY A 413 24.30 11.72 -57.31
C GLY A 413 24.99 12.99 -57.74
N THR A 414 26.18 13.20 -57.22
CA THR A 414 27.12 14.19 -57.75
C THR A 414 27.74 13.63 -59.03
N GLY A 415 27.13 13.95 -60.17
CA GLY A 415 27.80 13.89 -61.47
C GLY A 415 28.74 15.07 -61.58
N VAL A 416 30.01 14.84 -61.49
CA VAL A 416 31.04 15.84 -61.91
C VAL A 416 31.81 15.26 -63.06
N ASN A 417 31.56 15.87 -64.19
CA ASN A 417 32.28 15.68 -65.41
C ASN A 417 33.34 16.84 -65.49
N GLU A 418 34.60 16.54 -65.32
CA GLU A 418 35.67 17.52 -65.65
C GLU A 418 36.82 16.85 -66.36
N SER A 419 37.06 17.38 -67.55
CA SER A 419 38.26 17.18 -68.40
C SER A 419 39.45 18.06 -67.93
N PRO A 420 40.70 17.66 -68.16
CA PRO A 420 41.89 18.31 -67.60
C PRO A 420 42.38 19.49 -68.41
N PRO A 421 42.98 20.55 -67.88
CA PRO A 421 43.83 21.46 -68.54
C PRO A 421 45.32 21.10 -68.32
N GLN A 422 46.04 21.26 -69.45
CA GLN A 422 47.51 21.21 -69.56
C GLN A 422 48.16 22.47 -69.02
N GLY A 423 49.34 22.32 -68.49
CA GLY A 423 50.41 23.18 -68.91
C GLY A 423 51.12 24.12 -67.92
N GLN A 424 52.44 23.88 -67.75
CA GLN A 424 53.54 24.85 -67.58
C GLN A 424 53.56 25.66 -66.27
N GLY A 425 54.57 25.73 -65.50
CA GLY A 425 55.94 25.85 -65.74
C GLY A 425 56.63 26.69 -64.66
N SER A 426 57.80 26.26 -64.29
CA SER A 426 58.97 27.04 -63.83
C SER A 426 59.00 27.79 -62.49
N ARG A 427 59.94 27.33 -61.64
CA ARG A 427 61.11 28.05 -61.05
C ARG A 427 60.94 28.94 -59.83
N SER A 428 61.76 28.50 -58.88
CA SER A 428 62.73 29.32 -58.06
C SER A 428 62.10 30.18 -56.95
N GLN A 429 62.34 29.99 -55.76
CA GLN A 429 63.52 30.13 -54.90
C GLN A 429 63.17 29.49 -53.51
#